data_f0b8543d1e16fe1f4e2ad8bb070ce641
#
_entry.id   f0b8543d1e16fe1f4e2ad8bb070ce641
#
_cell.length_a   1.000
_cell.length_b   1.000
_cell.length_c   1.000
_cell.angle_alpha   90.00
_cell.angle_beta   90.00
_cell.angle_gamma   90.00
#
_symmetry.space_group_name_H-M   'P 1'
#
loop_
_entity.id
_entity.type
_entity.pdbx_description
1 polymer ?
#
loop_
_entity_poly.entity_id
_entity_poly.type
_entity_poly.pdbx_seq_one_letter_code
_entity_poly.pdbx_strand_id
1 'polypeptide(L)'
;TNRIKKKLTPKLSIMFFLGGFQGLLGWYMVKSGLVNIPSVSQYRLTAHLGNAVIIYGYMLWVAFGLLEDSKQSLMTSASNITKGIRVSSYAITGLLFFMILSGGLVAGTRAGLAYSTFPLMGETFIPVGLYSSSPFWLSAFEDITTIQFNHRMFAYFLFVLIFSFSIYTIRKLDSSIIRS
;
A
#
# COMPACT_ATOMS: atom_id res chain seq x y z
N THR A 1 35.29 -3.04 -8.48
CA THR A 1 34.71 -2.98 -7.09
C THR A 1 34.41 -1.54 -6.65
N ASN A 2 35.26 -0.55 -7.04
CA ASN A 2 35.08 0.84 -6.58
C ASN A 2 33.91 1.59 -7.26
N ARG A 3 33.50 1.21 -8.48
CA ARG A 3 32.36 1.85 -9.20
C ARG A 3 31.00 1.48 -8.60
N ILE A 4 30.87 0.25 -8.10
CA ILE A 4 29.62 -0.21 -7.44
C ILE A 4 29.43 0.54 -6.12
N LYS A 5 30.50 0.74 -5.33
CA LYS A 5 30.46 1.50 -4.09
C LYS A 5 29.98 2.95 -4.29
N LYS A 6 30.47 3.65 -5.35
CA LYS A 6 30.04 5.03 -5.66
C LYS A 6 28.57 5.16 -6.04
N LYS A 7 27.99 4.17 -6.75
CA LYS A 7 26.56 4.16 -7.11
C LYS A 7 25.64 3.76 -5.94
N LEU A 8 26.13 2.97 -4.99
CA LEU A 8 25.36 2.48 -3.87
C LEU A 8 25.28 3.48 -2.71
N THR A 9 26.33 4.25 -2.47
CA THR A 9 26.40 5.22 -1.36
C THR A 9 25.19 6.16 -1.29
N PRO A 10 24.75 6.86 -2.37
CA PRO A 10 23.61 7.75 -2.28
C PRO A 10 22.31 7.01 -1.98
N LYS A 11 22.15 5.78 -2.49
CA LYS A 11 20.97 4.95 -2.20
C LYS A 11 20.91 4.55 -0.73
N LEU A 12 22.04 4.18 -0.14
CA LEU A 12 22.13 3.85 1.29
C LEU A 12 21.93 5.09 2.17
N SER A 13 22.42 6.25 1.75
CA SER A 13 22.17 7.51 2.47
C SER A 13 20.68 7.84 2.51
N ILE A 14 19.95 7.69 1.39
CA ILE A 14 18.51 7.88 1.36
C ILE A 14 17.82 6.90 2.32
N MET A 15 18.20 5.60 2.33
CA MET A 15 17.67 4.62 3.27
C MET A 15 17.89 5.03 4.73
N PHE A 16 19.08 5.54 5.04
CA PHE A 16 19.41 6.01 6.38
C PHE A 16 18.52 7.17 6.82
N PHE A 17 18.34 8.18 5.96
CA PHE A 17 17.46 9.32 6.26
C PHE A 17 15.98 8.91 6.37
N LEU A 18 15.51 8.05 5.48
CA LEU A 18 14.15 7.51 5.56
C LEU A 18 13.93 6.71 6.86
N GLY A 19 14.92 5.90 7.27
CA GLY A 19 14.89 5.17 8.54
C GLY A 19 14.89 6.10 9.76
N GLY A 20 15.71 7.15 9.74
CA GLY A 20 15.70 8.20 10.77
C GLY A 20 14.35 8.92 10.85
N PHE A 21 13.77 9.27 9.71
CA PHE A 21 12.43 9.87 9.64
C PHE A 21 11.35 8.91 10.15
N GLN A 22 11.45 7.62 9.86
CA GLN A 22 10.57 6.59 10.39
C GLN A 22 10.64 6.52 11.93
N GLY A 23 11.85 6.61 12.49
CA GLY A 23 12.05 6.68 13.93
C GLY A 23 11.41 7.93 14.55
N LEU A 24 11.55 9.10 13.91
CA LEU A 24 10.91 10.35 14.35
C LEU A 24 9.39 10.25 14.33
N LEU A 25 8.80 9.70 13.25
CA LEU A 25 7.36 9.47 13.16
C LEU A 25 6.87 8.54 14.27
N GLY A 26 7.60 7.45 14.54
CA GLY A 26 7.26 6.52 15.61
C GLY A 26 7.32 7.18 17.00
N TRP A 27 8.37 7.94 17.26
CA TRP A 27 8.49 8.71 18.50
C TRP A 27 7.36 9.74 18.65
N TYR A 28 7.07 10.50 17.60
CA TYR A 28 5.96 11.47 17.58
C TYR A 28 4.61 10.81 17.80
N MET A 29 4.40 9.64 17.19
CA MET A 29 3.18 8.86 17.35
C MET A 29 2.93 8.49 18.81
N VAL A 30 3.96 7.98 19.51
CA VAL A 30 3.86 7.55 20.90
C VAL A 30 3.79 8.74 21.86
N LYS A 31 4.71 9.69 21.76
CA LYS A 31 4.81 10.80 22.71
C LYS A 31 3.60 11.73 22.72
N SER A 32 2.97 11.92 21.57
CA SER A 32 1.85 12.86 21.43
C SER A 32 0.46 12.23 21.62
N GLY A 33 0.35 10.89 21.66
CA GLY A 33 -0.92 10.18 21.78
C GLY A 33 -1.18 9.55 23.14
N LEU A 34 -0.15 9.18 23.89
CA LEU A 34 -0.28 8.35 25.09
C LEU A 34 -0.26 9.16 26.42
N VAL A 35 -0.14 10.50 26.38
CA VAL A 35 -0.04 11.31 27.61
C VAL A 35 -1.41 11.43 28.28
N ASN A 36 -2.48 11.64 27.53
CA ASN A 36 -3.83 11.88 28.09
C ASN A 36 -4.89 10.89 27.56
N ILE A 37 -4.62 10.19 26.48
CA ILE A 37 -5.54 9.24 25.84
C ILE A 37 -4.77 7.96 25.53
N PRO A 38 -5.21 6.77 25.98
CA PRO A 38 -4.49 5.50 25.78
C PRO A 38 -4.64 4.96 24.36
N SER A 39 -4.74 5.82 23.35
CA SER A 39 -4.85 5.46 21.94
C SER A 39 -4.01 6.37 21.07
N VAL A 40 -3.37 5.78 20.06
CA VAL A 40 -2.61 6.51 19.06
C VAL A 40 -3.57 7.08 18.02
N SER A 41 -3.36 8.34 17.58
CA SER A 41 -4.14 8.93 16.49
C SER A 41 -4.03 8.09 15.22
N GLN A 42 -5.17 7.79 14.60
CA GLN A 42 -5.27 7.06 13.33
C GLN A 42 -4.44 7.71 12.21
N TYR A 43 -4.35 9.04 12.18
CA TYR A 43 -3.57 9.79 11.20
C TYR A 43 -2.08 9.55 11.34
N ARG A 44 -1.57 9.58 12.59
CA ARG A 44 -0.14 9.35 12.87
C ARG A 44 0.25 7.91 12.60
N LEU A 45 -0.62 6.96 12.98
CA LEU A 45 -0.42 5.55 12.69
C LEU A 45 -0.38 5.31 11.17
N THR A 46 -1.33 5.89 10.43
CA THR A 46 -1.38 5.79 8.97
C THR A 46 -0.16 6.42 8.30
N ALA A 47 0.30 7.57 8.77
CA ALA A 47 1.52 8.22 8.26
C ALA A 47 2.77 7.37 8.52
N HIS A 48 2.90 6.82 9.72
CA HIS A 48 4.01 5.93 10.08
C HIS A 48 4.00 4.64 9.24
N LEU A 49 2.85 4.01 9.06
CA LEU A 49 2.66 2.84 8.21
C LEU A 49 2.98 3.15 6.73
N GLY A 50 2.47 4.26 6.20
CA GLY A 50 2.72 4.68 4.82
C GLY A 50 4.20 4.91 4.55
N ASN A 51 4.91 5.59 5.46
CA ASN A 51 6.35 5.78 5.35
C ASN A 51 7.11 4.44 5.41
N ALA A 52 6.71 3.50 6.29
CA ALA A 52 7.31 2.17 6.35
C ALA A 52 7.18 1.41 5.02
N VAL A 53 6.02 1.48 4.36
CA VAL A 53 5.79 0.85 3.05
C VAL A 53 6.63 1.51 1.96
N ILE A 54 6.80 2.84 1.98
CA ILE A 54 7.69 3.55 1.05
C ILE A 54 9.14 3.10 1.23
N ILE A 55 9.61 3.00 2.47
CA ILE A 55 10.95 2.48 2.78
C ILE A 55 11.12 1.06 2.25
N TYR A 56 10.15 0.19 2.51
CA TYR A 56 10.15 -1.19 2.03
C TYR A 56 10.24 -1.26 0.50
N GLY A 57 9.39 -0.51 -0.21
CA GLY A 57 9.41 -0.43 -1.67
C GLY A 57 10.75 0.09 -2.21
N TYR A 58 11.32 1.11 -1.56
CA TYR A 58 12.64 1.64 -1.93
C TYR A 58 13.76 0.60 -1.72
N MET A 59 13.72 -0.14 -0.60
CA MET A 59 14.69 -1.21 -0.33
C MET A 59 14.61 -2.32 -1.38
N LEU A 60 13.40 -2.75 -1.75
CA LEU A 60 13.20 -3.73 -2.81
C LEU A 60 13.72 -3.23 -4.16
N TRP A 61 13.43 -1.97 -4.51
CA TRP A 61 13.93 -1.38 -5.76
C TRP A 61 15.46 -1.36 -5.83
N VAL A 62 16.12 -0.99 -4.73
CA VAL A 62 17.59 -1.03 -4.66
C VAL A 62 18.12 -2.46 -4.74
N ALA A 63 17.50 -3.41 -4.03
CA ALA A 63 17.90 -4.81 -4.04
C ALA A 63 17.79 -5.43 -5.43
N PHE A 64 16.66 -5.24 -6.11
CA PHE A 64 16.47 -5.72 -7.48
C PHE A 64 17.48 -5.10 -8.45
N GLY A 65 17.75 -3.79 -8.35
CA GLY A 65 18.76 -3.15 -9.17
C GLY A 65 20.16 -3.73 -8.98
N LEU A 66 20.53 -4.15 -7.78
CA LEU A 66 21.81 -4.82 -7.52
C LEU A 66 21.85 -6.25 -8.08
N LEU A 67 20.72 -6.95 -8.09
CA LEU A 67 20.60 -8.29 -8.67
C LEU A 67 20.66 -8.24 -10.21
N GLU A 68 20.04 -7.22 -10.83
CA GLU A 68 20.10 -7.01 -12.27
C GLU A 68 21.52 -6.68 -12.75
N ASP A 69 22.23 -5.76 -12.09
CA ASP A 69 23.63 -5.46 -12.38
C ASP A 69 24.53 -6.71 -12.34
N SER A 70 24.16 -7.71 -11.55
CA SER A 70 24.84 -9.00 -11.46
C SER A 70 24.47 -9.99 -12.57
N LYS A 71 23.30 -9.86 -13.18
CA LYS A 71 22.72 -10.78 -14.17
C LYS A 71 22.70 -10.25 -15.60
N GLN A 72 23.30 -9.09 -15.89
CA GLN A 72 23.21 -8.39 -17.18
C GLN A 72 23.63 -9.23 -18.42
N SER A 73 24.14 -10.45 -18.20
CA SER A 73 24.52 -11.39 -19.26
C SER A 73 23.40 -12.34 -19.73
N LEU A 74 22.25 -12.42 -19.05
CA LEU A 74 21.26 -13.48 -19.30
C LEU A 74 19.85 -13.01 -19.65
N MET A 75 19.53 -11.71 -19.62
CA MET A 75 18.15 -11.24 -19.77
C MET A 75 17.91 -10.30 -20.96
N THR A 76 18.27 -10.71 -22.15
CA THR A 76 17.89 -9.98 -23.39
C THR A 76 16.44 -10.27 -23.83
N SER A 77 15.69 -11.10 -23.11
CA SER A 77 14.37 -11.61 -23.56
C SER A 77 13.14 -10.99 -22.88
N ALA A 78 13.29 -10.04 -21.96
CA ALA A 78 12.13 -9.46 -21.24
C ALA A 78 11.52 -8.21 -21.92
N SER A 79 11.81 -7.95 -23.21
CA SER A 79 11.44 -6.69 -23.87
C SER A 79 9.98 -6.57 -24.32
N ASN A 80 9.15 -7.60 -24.16
CA ASN A 80 7.81 -7.64 -24.75
C ASN A 80 6.64 -7.39 -23.75
N ILE A 81 6.91 -6.86 -22.57
CA ILE A 81 5.81 -6.40 -21.69
C ILE A 81 5.16 -5.19 -22.36
N THR A 82 3.90 -5.34 -22.78
CA THR A 82 3.16 -4.26 -23.41
C THR A 82 3.07 -3.05 -22.47
N LYS A 83 3.12 -1.84 -23.02
CA LYS A 83 2.97 -0.59 -22.26
C LYS A 83 1.74 -0.63 -21.34
N GLY A 84 0.64 -1.23 -21.80
CA GLY A 84 -0.59 -1.39 -21.02
C GLY A 84 -0.38 -2.20 -19.73
N ILE A 85 0.25 -3.37 -19.79
CA ILE A 85 0.52 -4.20 -18.60
C ILE A 85 1.36 -3.42 -17.60
N ARG A 86 2.39 -2.73 -18.05
CA ARG A 86 3.28 -1.95 -17.19
C ARG A 86 2.54 -0.79 -16.48
N VAL A 87 1.75 -0.03 -17.23
CA VAL A 87 0.97 1.09 -16.67
C VAL A 87 -0.07 0.59 -15.68
N SER A 88 -0.80 -0.49 -16.03
CA SER A 88 -1.78 -1.10 -15.12
C SER A 88 -1.13 -1.65 -13.84
N SER A 89 0.07 -2.25 -13.93
CA SER A 89 0.80 -2.70 -12.74
C SER A 89 1.15 -1.55 -11.80
N TYR A 90 1.62 -0.41 -12.34
CA TYR A 90 1.88 0.77 -11.51
C TYR A 90 0.60 1.34 -10.89
N ALA A 91 -0.49 1.39 -11.65
CA ALA A 91 -1.77 1.86 -11.13
C ALA A 91 -2.29 0.96 -9.99
N ILE A 92 -2.25 -0.36 -10.17
CA ILE A 92 -2.64 -1.33 -9.14
C ILE A 92 -1.74 -1.22 -7.91
N THR A 93 -0.42 -1.06 -8.09
CA THR A 93 0.51 -0.86 -6.98
C THR A 93 0.17 0.42 -6.19
N GLY A 94 -0.16 1.51 -6.88
CA GLY A 94 -0.63 2.74 -6.25
C GLY A 94 -1.94 2.55 -5.47
N LEU A 95 -2.92 1.85 -6.04
CA LEU A 95 -4.17 1.53 -5.36
C LEU A 95 -3.96 0.62 -4.14
N LEU A 96 -3.06 -0.35 -4.23
CA LEU A 96 -2.66 -1.17 -3.07
C LEU A 96 -2.03 -0.33 -1.96
N PHE A 97 -1.22 0.66 -2.31
CA PHE A 97 -0.68 1.60 -1.32
C PHE A 97 -1.80 2.37 -0.61
N PHE A 98 -2.80 2.89 -1.34
CA PHE A 98 -3.97 3.53 -0.73
C PHE A 98 -4.80 2.56 0.12
N MET A 99 -4.90 1.29 -0.28
CA MET A 99 -5.55 0.25 0.52
C MET A 99 -4.83 0.04 1.86
N ILE A 100 -3.50 0.04 1.87
CA ILE A 100 -2.70 -0.06 3.09
C ILE A 100 -2.95 1.16 3.99
N LEU A 101 -3.00 2.37 3.43
CA LEU A 101 -3.30 3.59 4.20
C LEU A 101 -4.69 3.54 4.82
N SER A 102 -5.70 3.07 4.07
CA SER A 102 -7.05 2.89 4.64
C SER A 102 -7.07 1.85 5.76
N GLY A 103 -6.25 0.79 5.65
CA GLY A 103 -6.03 -0.18 6.74
C GLY A 103 -5.40 0.44 7.99
N GLY A 104 -4.54 1.44 7.82
CA GLY A 104 -4.00 2.25 8.92
C GLY A 104 -5.08 3.02 9.68
N LEU A 105 -6.08 3.58 8.96
CA LEU A 105 -7.24 4.23 9.58
C LEU A 105 -8.10 3.20 10.34
N VAL A 106 -8.39 2.04 9.74
CA VAL A 106 -9.13 0.95 10.39
C VAL A 106 -8.44 0.50 11.67
N ALA A 107 -7.12 0.33 11.65
CA ALA A 107 -6.34 -0.08 12.82
C ALA A 107 -6.33 1.01 13.91
N GLY A 108 -6.07 2.26 13.54
CA GLY A 108 -5.98 3.39 14.47
C GLY A 108 -7.29 3.71 15.18
N THR A 109 -8.42 3.58 14.47
CA THR A 109 -9.76 3.76 15.03
C THR A 109 -10.35 2.50 15.68
N ARG A 110 -9.67 1.35 15.53
CA ARG A 110 -10.21 0.02 15.88
C ARG A 110 -11.51 -0.33 15.14
N ALA A 111 -11.74 0.28 13.99
CA ALA A 111 -12.94 0.09 13.19
C ALA A 111 -13.18 -1.38 12.79
N GLY A 112 -12.11 -2.19 12.70
CA GLY A 112 -12.22 -3.63 12.42
C GLY A 112 -13.01 -4.43 13.46
N LEU A 113 -13.21 -3.89 14.67
CA LEU A 113 -13.97 -4.51 15.75
C LEU A 113 -15.45 -4.10 15.75
N ALA A 114 -15.85 -3.07 14.98
CA ALA A 114 -17.21 -2.55 14.98
C ALA A 114 -18.22 -3.56 14.41
N TYR A 115 -17.85 -4.23 13.32
CA TYR A 115 -18.66 -5.28 12.70
C TYR A 115 -17.80 -6.52 12.49
N SER A 116 -18.10 -7.59 13.25
CA SER A 116 -17.42 -8.89 13.16
C SER A 116 -17.98 -9.79 12.06
N THR A 117 -19.14 -9.44 11.49
CA THR A 117 -19.82 -10.19 10.45
C THR A 117 -19.19 -9.96 9.06
N PHE A 118 -19.24 -11.00 8.19
CA PHE A 118 -18.78 -10.96 6.82
C PHE A 118 -19.64 -11.90 5.96
N PRO A 119 -20.05 -11.49 4.75
CA PRO A 119 -19.75 -10.22 4.05
C PRO A 119 -20.59 -9.02 4.53
N LEU A 120 -21.61 -9.27 5.36
CA LEU A 120 -22.51 -8.26 5.90
C LEU A 120 -21.78 -7.40 6.96
N MET A 121 -22.33 -6.23 7.25
CA MET A 121 -21.97 -5.37 8.38
C MET A 121 -23.17 -5.32 9.34
N GLY A 122 -23.19 -6.22 10.32
CA GLY A 122 -24.39 -6.53 11.08
C GLY A 122 -25.35 -7.39 10.23
N GLU A 123 -26.58 -6.95 10.07
CA GLU A 123 -27.62 -7.64 9.32
C GLU A 123 -27.70 -7.20 7.85
N THR A 124 -27.02 -6.11 7.47
CA THR A 124 -27.11 -5.51 6.13
C THR A 124 -25.75 -5.43 5.45
N PHE A 125 -25.75 -5.37 4.11
CA PHE A 125 -24.53 -5.13 3.34
C PHE A 125 -24.07 -3.67 3.43
N ILE A 126 -25.00 -2.74 3.46
CA ILE A 126 -24.76 -1.30 3.64
C ILE A 126 -25.29 -0.93 5.03
N PRO A 127 -24.40 -0.62 6.00
CA PRO A 127 -24.82 -0.26 7.35
C PRO A 127 -25.53 1.09 7.38
N VAL A 128 -26.39 1.28 8.36
CA VAL A 128 -27.07 2.54 8.59
C VAL A 128 -26.10 3.57 9.19
N GLY A 129 -26.28 4.83 8.88
CA GLY A 129 -25.50 5.95 9.46
C GLY A 129 -24.19 6.25 8.77
N LEU A 130 -23.97 5.72 7.54
CA LEU A 130 -22.81 6.10 6.74
C LEU A 130 -22.81 7.61 6.45
N TYR A 131 -21.62 8.22 6.51
CA TYR A 131 -21.39 9.63 6.19
C TYR A 131 -22.26 10.60 6.99
N SER A 132 -22.56 10.27 8.26
CA SER A 132 -23.43 11.05 9.14
C SER A 132 -22.77 12.27 9.78
N SER A 133 -21.43 12.39 9.73
CA SER A 133 -20.69 13.54 10.29
C SER A 133 -20.89 14.82 9.48
N SER A 134 -20.71 15.97 10.13
CA SER A 134 -20.69 17.27 9.46
C SER A 134 -19.30 17.92 9.66
N PRO A 135 -18.57 18.21 8.58
CA PRO A 135 -18.90 17.95 7.18
C PRO A 135 -18.82 16.45 6.81
N PHE A 136 -19.64 16.00 5.86
CA PHE A 136 -19.83 14.57 5.53
C PHE A 136 -18.54 13.81 5.18
N TRP A 137 -17.58 14.48 4.52
CA TRP A 137 -16.30 13.88 4.14
C TRP A 137 -15.44 13.46 5.36
N LEU A 138 -15.67 14.08 6.52
CA LEU A 138 -14.97 13.76 7.76
C LEU A 138 -15.26 12.33 8.22
N SER A 139 -16.46 11.82 7.92
CA SER A 139 -16.85 10.44 8.23
C SER A 139 -15.90 9.40 7.63
N ALA A 140 -15.32 9.68 6.45
CA ALA A 140 -14.37 8.77 5.82
C ALA A 140 -13.07 8.57 6.62
N PHE A 141 -12.79 9.44 7.58
CA PHE A 141 -11.55 9.45 8.37
C PHE A 141 -11.78 9.29 9.89
N GLU A 142 -12.99 9.54 10.39
CA GLU A 142 -13.27 9.57 11.83
C GLU A 142 -14.46 8.70 12.26
N ASP A 143 -15.43 8.45 11.37
CA ASP A 143 -16.53 7.57 11.69
C ASP A 143 -16.16 6.09 11.49
N ILE A 144 -16.24 5.33 12.57
CA ILE A 144 -15.80 3.93 12.62
C ILE A 144 -16.55 3.05 11.59
N THR A 145 -17.87 3.26 11.46
CA THR A 145 -18.71 2.50 10.51
C THR A 145 -18.31 2.81 9.06
N THR A 146 -18.15 4.09 8.74
CA THR A 146 -17.78 4.56 7.41
C THR A 146 -16.35 4.13 7.03
N ILE A 147 -15.40 4.21 7.96
CA ILE A 147 -14.01 3.77 7.76
C ILE A 147 -13.99 2.27 7.41
N GLN A 148 -14.68 1.43 8.21
CA GLN A 148 -14.71 -0.01 7.97
C GLN A 148 -15.41 -0.35 6.65
N PHE A 149 -16.54 0.30 6.36
CA PHE A 149 -17.28 0.13 5.12
C PHE A 149 -16.42 0.48 3.90
N ASN A 150 -15.81 1.67 3.88
CA ASN A 150 -14.97 2.12 2.78
C ASN A 150 -13.78 1.19 2.54
N HIS A 151 -13.13 0.74 3.62
CA HIS A 151 -12.03 -0.22 3.53
C HIS A 151 -12.46 -1.54 2.90
N ARG A 152 -13.61 -2.10 3.31
CA ARG A 152 -14.17 -3.34 2.72
C ARG A 152 -14.54 -3.16 1.25
N MET A 153 -15.22 -2.08 0.89
CA MET A 153 -15.60 -1.80 -0.50
C MET A 153 -14.36 -1.65 -1.39
N PHE A 154 -13.35 -0.96 -0.89
CA PHE A 154 -12.09 -0.81 -1.61
C PHE A 154 -11.35 -2.15 -1.76
N ALA A 155 -11.39 -3.02 -0.74
CA ALA A 155 -10.84 -4.37 -0.83
C ALA A 155 -11.55 -5.23 -1.89
N TYR A 156 -12.89 -5.21 -1.96
CA TYR A 156 -13.65 -5.92 -2.99
C TYR A 156 -13.31 -5.42 -4.39
N PHE A 157 -13.28 -4.10 -4.56
CA PHE A 157 -12.88 -3.49 -5.84
C PHE A 157 -11.48 -3.94 -6.28
N LEU A 158 -10.49 -3.87 -5.38
CA LEU A 158 -9.12 -4.30 -5.67
C LEU A 158 -9.03 -5.80 -5.97
N PHE A 159 -9.77 -6.63 -5.24
CA PHE A 159 -9.80 -8.07 -5.51
C PHE A 159 -10.25 -8.36 -6.95
N VAL A 160 -11.37 -7.78 -7.38
CA VAL A 160 -11.88 -7.95 -8.75
C VAL A 160 -10.91 -7.39 -9.77
N LEU A 161 -10.32 -6.21 -9.51
CA LEU A 161 -9.36 -5.58 -10.39
C LEU A 161 -8.10 -6.42 -10.59
N ILE A 162 -7.49 -6.90 -9.49
CA ILE A 162 -6.27 -7.72 -9.53
C ILE A 162 -6.56 -9.06 -10.20
N PHE A 163 -7.67 -9.69 -9.89
CA PHE A 163 -8.07 -10.96 -10.51
C PHE A 163 -8.25 -10.81 -12.02
N SER A 164 -8.98 -9.77 -12.45
CA SER A 164 -9.19 -9.46 -13.86
C SER A 164 -7.88 -9.15 -14.59
N PHE A 165 -7.01 -8.35 -13.95
CA PHE A 165 -5.70 -8.01 -14.49
C PHE A 165 -4.79 -9.24 -14.60
N SER A 166 -4.82 -10.15 -13.65
CA SER A 166 -4.06 -11.39 -13.69
C SER A 166 -4.48 -12.26 -14.88
N ILE A 167 -5.79 -12.47 -15.08
CA ILE A 167 -6.32 -13.21 -16.24
C ILE A 167 -5.90 -12.53 -17.54
N TYR A 168 -6.05 -11.21 -17.64
CA TYR A 168 -5.64 -10.45 -18.82
C TYR A 168 -4.16 -10.66 -19.16
N THR A 169 -3.29 -10.56 -18.14
CA THR A 169 -1.85 -10.67 -18.29
C THR A 169 -1.44 -12.08 -18.75
N ILE A 170 -2.00 -13.13 -18.13
CA ILE A 170 -1.74 -14.52 -18.50
C ILE A 170 -2.13 -14.75 -19.97
N ARG A 171 -3.35 -14.40 -20.36
CA ARG A 171 -3.83 -14.59 -21.75
C ARG A 171 -2.98 -13.81 -22.77
N LYS A 172 -2.50 -12.63 -22.39
CA LYS A 172 -1.68 -11.80 -23.27
C LYS A 172 -0.29 -12.37 -23.47
N LEU A 173 0.33 -12.91 -22.42
CA LEU A 173 1.64 -13.55 -22.47
C LEU A 173 1.57 -14.86 -23.27
N ASP A 174 0.59 -15.72 -23.03
CA ASP A 174 0.39 -16.97 -23.77
C ASP A 174 0.24 -16.70 -25.27
N SER A 175 -0.55 -15.68 -25.64
CA SER A 175 -0.72 -15.31 -27.06
C SER A 175 0.55 -14.78 -27.72
N SER A 176 1.49 -14.23 -26.96
CA SER A 176 2.78 -13.76 -27.48
C SER A 176 3.78 -14.91 -27.71
N ILE A 177 3.74 -15.92 -26.85
CA ILE A 177 4.59 -17.13 -26.96
C ILE A 177 4.17 -17.99 -28.18
N ILE A 178 2.85 -18.09 -28.46
CA ILE A 178 2.32 -18.86 -29.56
C ILE A 178 2.65 -18.19 -30.96
N ARG A 179 2.90 -16.87 -30.95
CA ARG A 179 3.19 -16.11 -32.18
C ARG A 179 4.68 -15.90 -32.48
N SER A 180 5.57 -16.30 -31.58
CA SER A 180 7.02 -16.27 -31.75
C SER A 180 7.54 -17.63 -32.21
#